data_fbda70ba0c1394a7c6ce5afe752642be
#
_entry.id   fbda70ba0c1394a7c6ce5afe752642be
#
_cell.length_a   1.000
_cell.length_b   1.000
_cell.length_c   1.000
_cell.angle_alpha   90.00
_cell.angle_beta   90.00
_cell.angle_gamma   90.00
#
_symmetry.space_group_name_H-M   'P 1'
#
loop_
_entity.id
_entity.type
_entity.pdbx_description
1 polymer ?
#
loop_
_entity_poly.entity_id
_entity_poly.type
_entity_poly.pdbx_seq_one_letter_code
_entity_poly.pdbx_strand_id
1 'polypeptide(L)' 'LLDLEYWKFTGQKLILKRIEALLDSIQQDAFRGIGKPEKLRFQLAGCWSRRINAKHRIIYEITNNSILILSLRGHYLS' A
#
# COMPACT_ATOMS: atom_id res chain seq x y z
N LEU A 1 -1.32 9.81 -8.94
CA LEU A 1 -0.21 8.99 -8.47
C LEU A 1 0.36 8.18 -9.64
N LEU A 2 1.65 8.31 -9.89
CA LEU A 2 2.30 7.64 -11.03
C LEU A 2 2.18 6.13 -10.97
N ASP A 3 2.26 5.55 -9.78
CA ASP A 3 2.13 4.10 -9.62
C ASP A 3 0.73 3.61 -9.99
N LEU A 4 -0.29 4.38 -9.69
CA LEU A 4 -1.64 4.02 -10.08
C LEU A 4 -1.79 4.03 -11.59
N GLU A 5 -1.21 5.04 -12.25
CA GLU A 5 -1.21 5.10 -13.70
C GLU A 5 -0.46 3.93 -14.34
N TYR A 6 0.65 3.51 -13.72
CA TYR A 6 1.37 2.33 -14.16
C TYR A 6 0.46 1.09 -14.19
N TRP A 7 -0.28 0.86 -13.09
CA TRP A 7 -1.16 -0.31 -13.02
C TRP A 7 -2.31 -0.21 -14.01
N LYS A 8 -2.85 0.98 -14.25
CA LYS A 8 -3.87 1.19 -15.27
C LYS A 8 -3.31 0.92 -16.66
N PHE A 9 -2.11 1.42 -16.92
CA PHE A 9 -1.47 1.28 -18.22
C PHE A 9 -1.18 -0.18 -18.56
N THR A 10 -0.75 -0.97 -17.60
CA THR A 10 -0.44 -2.39 -17.81
C THR A 10 -1.70 -3.24 -18.05
N GLY A 11 -2.88 -2.69 -17.81
CA GLY A 11 -4.13 -3.41 -18.02
C GLY A 11 -4.39 -4.55 -17.04
N GLN A 12 -3.72 -4.54 -15.90
CA GLN A 12 -3.85 -5.61 -14.91
C GLN A 12 -5.04 -5.34 -13.98
N LYS A 13 -6.23 -5.68 -14.45
CA LYS A 13 -7.48 -5.38 -13.75
C LYS A 13 -7.58 -6.02 -12.36
N LEU A 14 -7.06 -7.23 -12.21
CA LEU A 14 -7.10 -7.91 -10.91
C LEU A 14 -6.24 -7.17 -9.87
N ILE A 15 -5.09 -6.65 -10.30
CA ILE A 15 -4.24 -5.87 -9.41
C ILE A 15 -4.91 -4.56 -9.02
N LEU A 16 -5.56 -3.89 -9.96
CA LEU A 16 -6.30 -2.67 -9.67
C LEU A 16 -7.41 -2.92 -8.64
N LYS A 17 -8.15 -4.00 -8.79
CA LYS A 17 -9.18 -4.37 -7.82
C LYS A 17 -8.58 -4.69 -6.45
N ARG A 18 -7.45 -5.36 -6.43
CA ARG A 18 -6.75 -5.67 -5.19
C ARG A 18 -6.30 -4.39 -4.48
N ILE A 19 -5.73 -3.45 -5.23
CA ILE A 19 -5.32 -2.15 -4.69
C ILE A 19 -6.51 -1.42 -4.10
N GLU A 20 -7.63 -1.38 -4.82
CA GLU A 20 -8.85 -0.73 -4.34
C GLU A 20 -9.32 -1.33 -3.02
N ALA A 21 -9.36 -2.66 -2.93
CA ALA A 21 -9.75 -3.34 -1.71
C ALA A 21 -8.79 -3.04 -0.55
N LEU A 22 -7.50 -2.95 -0.84
CA LEU A 22 -6.50 -2.61 0.17
C LEU A 22 -6.66 -1.17 0.66
N LEU A 23 -6.90 -0.23 -0.24
CA LEU A 23 -7.12 1.17 0.14
C LEU A 23 -8.36 1.32 1.01
N ASP A 24 -9.43 0.61 0.69
CA ASP A 24 -10.64 0.61 1.52
C ASP A 24 -10.36 0.05 2.90
N SER A 25 -9.59 -1.05 2.96
CA SER A 25 -9.23 -1.66 4.24
C SER A 25 -8.36 -0.74 5.09
N ILE A 26 -7.42 -0.01 4.47
CA ILE A 26 -6.59 0.97 5.17
C ILE A 26 -7.45 2.09 5.76
N GLN A 27 -8.44 2.57 5.03
CA GLN A 27 -9.34 3.61 5.52
C GLN A 27 -10.17 3.13 6.72
N GLN A 28 -10.56 1.88 6.71
CA GLN A 28 -11.35 1.32 7.83
C GLN A 28 -10.48 1.16 9.07
N ASP A 29 -9.26 0.68 8.91
CA ASP A 29 -8.31 0.52 10.01
C ASP A 29 -6.89 0.51 9.41
N ALA A 30 -6.12 1.55 9.74
CA ALA A 30 -4.78 1.70 9.17
C ALA A 30 -3.79 0.64 9.68
N PHE A 31 -4.12 -0.05 10.76
CA PHE A 31 -3.21 -0.99 11.41
C PHE A 31 -3.59 -2.45 11.23
N ARG A 32 -4.82 -2.72 10.81
CA ARG A 32 -5.36 -4.08 10.71
C ARG A 32 -6.15 -4.24 9.43
N GLY A 33 -6.23 -5.47 8.96
CA GLY A 33 -7.04 -5.78 7.79
C GLY A 33 -6.29 -6.65 6.79
N ILE A 34 -6.74 -6.61 5.55
CA ILE A 34 -6.19 -7.48 4.51
C ILE A 34 -4.80 -7.02 4.07
N GLY A 35 -4.05 -7.93 3.47
CA GLY A 35 -2.75 -7.61 2.89
C GLY A 35 -1.60 -7.65 3.89
N LYS A 36 -1.79 -8.26 5.06
CA LYS A 36 -0.75 -8.39 6.09
C LYS A 36 -0.11 -7.05 6.43
N PRO A 37 -0.84 -6.13 7.08
CA PRO A 37 -0.27 -4.85 7.48
C PRO A 37 0.99 -5.04 8.30
N GLU A 38 2.04 -4.33 7.94
CA GLU A 38 3.34 -4.47 8.58
C GLU A 38 3.97 -3.10 8.81
N LYS A 39 4.39 -2.86 10.04
CA LYS A 39 5.06 -1.62 10.41
C LYS A 39 6.49 -1.65 9.88
N LEU A 40 6.91 -0.57 9.25
CA LEU A 40 8.25 -0.45 8.70
C LEU A 40 9.21 0.21 9.69
N ARG A 41 10.52 0.09 9.42
CA ARG A 41 11.56 0.50 10.34
C ARG A 41 12.55 1.45 9.69
N PHE A 42 13.46 1.98 10.48
CA PHE A 42 14.58 2.83 10.06
C PHE A 42 14.08 4.08 9.33
N GLN A 43 14.55 4.34 8.12
CA GLN A 43 14.17 5.54 7.37
C GLN A 43 12.66 5.57 7.04
N LEU A 44 12.01 4.42 7.12
CA LEU A 44 10.58 4.31 6.88
C LEU A 44 9.77 4.23 8.17
N ALA A 45 10.35 4.62 9.30
CA ALA A 45 9.62 4.66 10.56
C ALA A 45 8.41 5.59 10.42
N GLY A 46 7.27 5.13 10.94
CA GLY A 46 5.98 5.84 10.74
C GLY A 46 5.22 5.38 9.53
N CYS A 47 5.84 4.55 8.70
CA CYS A 47 5.19 3.98 7.52
C CYS A 47 4.79 2.53 7.77
N TRP A 48 3.84 2.08 6.96
CA TRP A 48 3.33 0.73 6.97
C TRP A 48 3.25 0.21 5.55
N SER A 49 3.22 -1.10 5.40
CA SER A 49 3.02 -1.72 4.09
C SER A 49 1.92 -2.75 4.15
N ARG A 50 1.28 -2.97 2.99
CA ARG A 50 0.35 -4.09 2.78
C ARG A 50 0.67 -4.74 1.45
N ARG A 51 0.52 -6.04 1.37
CA ARG A 51 0.84 -6.80 0.16
C ARG A 51 -0.22 -6.62 -0.91
N ILE A 52 0.20 -6.20 -2.08
CA ILE A 52 -0.64 -6.25 -3.28
C ILE A 52 -0.55 -7.67 -3.87
N ASN A 53 0.67 -8.14 -4.07
CA ASN A 53 0.95 -9.49 -4.55
C ASN A 53 2.31 -9.94 -3.99
N ALA A 54 2.89 -11.01 -4.52
CA ALA A 54 4.16 -11.53 -4.04
C ALA A 54 5.31 -10.55 -4.22
N LYS A 55 5.20 -9.65 -5.19
CA LYS A 55 6.28 -8.75 -5.58
C LYS A 55 6.10 -7.31 -5.09
N HIS A 56 4.86 -6.82 -5.07
CA HIS A 56 4.59 -5.41 -4.82
C HIS A 56 3.79 -5.19 -3.55
N ARG A 57 4.00 -4.01 -2.94
CA ARG A 57 3.31 -3.59 -1.72
C ARG A 57 2.82 -2.16 -1.86
N ILE A 58 1.75 -1.85 -1.12
CA ILE A 58 1.38 -0.47 -0.84
C ILE A 58 2.23 -0.03 0.34
N ILE A 59 2.88 1.12 0.21
CA ILE A 59 3.57 1.76 1.32
C ILE A 59 2.83 3.03 1.64
N TYR A 60 2.47 3.21 2.90
CA TYR A 60 1.71 4.37 3.34
C TYR A 60 2.22 4.87 4.67
N GLU A 61 2.09 6.17 4.87
CA GLU A 61 2.48 6.84 6.10
C GLU A 61 1.24 7.28 6.84
N ILE A 62 1.26 7.08 8.16
CA ILE A 62 0.16 7.50 9.03
C ILE A 62 0.59 8.77 9.73
N THR A 63 -0.13 9.84 9.48
CA THR A 63 0.03 11.12 10.18
C THR A 63 -1.12 11.30 11.15
N ASN A 64 -1.10 12.42 11.91
CA ASN A 64 -2.11 12.65 12.95
C ASN A 64 -3.54 12.56 12.42
N ASN A 65 -3.79 13.07 11.22
CA ASN A 65 -5.14 13.18 10.69
C ASN A 65 -5.33 12.58 9.31
N SER A 66 -4.31 11.94 8.76
CA SER A 66 -4.42 11.44 7.39
C SER A 66 -3.49 10.27 7.13
N ILE A 67 -3.75 9.63 6.00
CA ILE A 67 -2.94 8.54 5.49
C ILE A 67 -2.40 8.99 4.13
N LEU A 68 -1.08 8.94 3.98
CA LEU A 68 -0.42 9.29 2.74
C LEU A 68 0.03 8.02 2.03
N ILE A 69 -0.41 7.84 0.80
CA ILE A 69 0.03 6.71 -0.01
C ILE A 69 1.33 7.11 -0.70
N LEU A 70 2.41 6.44 -0.33
CA LEU A 70 3.73 6.76 -0.85
C LEU A 70 4.10 5.94 -2.07
N SER A 71 3.63 4.69 -2.15
CA SER A 71 3.94 3.82 -3.28
C SER A 71 2.89 2.73 -3.42
N LEU A 72 2.57 2.38 -4.66
CA LEU A 72 1.75 1.22 -5.01
C LEU A 72 2.58 0.16 -5.73
N ARG A 73 3.89 0.33 -5.76
CA ARG A 73 4.84 -0.63 -6.35
C ARG A 73 6.02 -0.86 -5.44
N GLY A 74 5.83 -0.61 -4.15
CA GLY A 74 6.90 -0.73 -3.19
C GLY A 74 7.40 -2.17 -3.04
N HIS A 75 8.67 -2.29 -2.70
CA HIS A 75 9.28 -3.55 -2.33
C HIS A 75 9.66 -3.49 -0.86
N TYR A 76 9.41 -4.56 -0.17
CA TYR A 76 9.83 -4.66 1.21
C TYR A 76 11.29 -5.07 1.25
N LEU A 77 12.12 -4.19 1.77
CA LEU A 77 13.51 -4.48 2.04
C LEU A 77 13.67 -4.65 3.54
N SER A 78 13.74 -5.86 3.96
CA SER A 78 13.93 -6.19 5.37
C SER A 78 15.37 -5.95 5.80
#